data_98179cbc5153d0cf52531f6e2bfb8907
#
_entry.id   98179cbc5153d0cf52531f6e2bfb8907
#
_cell.length_a   1.000
_cell.length_b   1.000
_cell.length_c   1.000
_cell.angle_alpha   90.00
_cell.angle_beta   90.00
_cell.angle_gamma   90.00
#
_symmetry.space_group_name_H-M   'P 1'
#
loop_
_entity.id
_entity.type
_entity.pdbx_description
1 polymer ?
#
loop_
_entity_poly.entity_id
_entity_poly.type
_entity_poly.pdbx_seq_one_letter_code
_entity_poly.pdbx_strand_id
1 'polypeptide(L)'
;MARSTTKELTSGSPMKLILGFAVPLLFGMLFQQFYSLMDTIIVGRYLGVTALAAVGATGSINFLIIGFCQGICNGFGLPVAQRFGARDYDGVRKYVGNSAILSVLIGGVLTALTVIFCRQILVLMQTPSDIIDLSYNYIVVIFAGIPAIILYNILSSYLRSLGDSITPVIFLIVAAALNIGLDLFFIICLHWGVFGAAFATVLSQAVSGVLCLFVIIRKFDILHLKRSDWVLDASYVRNLLIMGLPMGLQYSITAIGSVILQTAVNTLGSGAVAAMTAGSRISMFMVCPFDALGSTMATYGGQNVGAGKYDRLASGMKSAIILAAVYSAAILVVIIFLARPLIYLFIDPSDSANITQVVAQARQFLITNTCFYMLLSLVNIVRFLIQGMGFSGFAVFAGVFEMIARALIGLIFVPIFGFTAACFASPLAWLFADCFLLPAFFHCRKKLMRGACQ
;
A
#
# COMPACT_ATOMS: atom_id res chain seq x y z
N MET A 1 5.15 16.65 31.52
CA MET A 1 4.09 16.73 30.49
C MET A 1 4.65 16.14 29.20
N ALA A 2 4.32 14.88 28.87
CA ALA A 2 4.66 14.32 27.57
C ALA A 2 3.88 15.07 26.51
N ARG A 3 4.55 15.69 25.54
CA ARG A 3 3.90 16.31 24.38
C ARG A 3 3.02 15.26 23.73
N SER A 4 1.71 15.49 23.70
CA SER A 4 0.76 14.66 22.96
C SER A 4 1.26 14.58 21.51
N THR A 5 1.58 13.41 21.03
CA THR A 5 2.03 13.18 19.64
C THR A 5 0.88 13.34 18.64
N THR A 6 -0.35 13.45 19.14
CA THR A 6 -1.54 13.70 18.32
C THR A 6 -1.51 15.10 17.71
N LYS A 7 -1.66 15.19 16.38
CA LYS A 7 -1.72 16.46 15.64
C LYS A 7 -3.11 16.63 15.03
N GLU A 8 -3.80 17.69 15.40
CA GLU A 8 -5.01 18.11 14.70
C GLU A 8 -4.62 18.68 13.32
N LEU A 9 -5.08 18.05 12.25
CA LEU A 9 -4.88 18.52 10.86
C LEU A 9 -5.96 19.53 10.43
N THR A 10 -6.79 19.97 11.38
CA THR A 10 -7.94 20.85 11.16
C THR A 10 -7.64 22.34 11.35
N SER A 11 -6.44 22.70 11.82
CA SER A 11 -6.04 24.09 12.10
C SER A 11 -4.62 24.38 11.59
N GLY A 12 -4.37 25.59 11.12
CA GLY A 12 -3.09 26.02 10.57
C GLY A 12 -2.96 25.82 9.04
N SER A 13 -1.76 26.06 8.51
CA SER A 13 -1.48 25.98 7.08
C SER A 13 -1.57 24.54 6.56
N PRO A 14 -2.44 24.25 5.57
CA PRO A 14 -2.55 22.89 5.00
C PRO A 14 -1.22 22.34 4.50
N MET A 15 -0.41 23.16 3.81
CA MET A 15 0.89 22.79 3.29
C MET A 15 1.84 22.26 4.37
N LYS A 16 1.96 22.99 5.50
CA LYS A 16 2.85 22.60 6.61
C LYS A 16 2.33 21.35 7.32
N LEU A 17 1.01 21.20 7.47
CA LEU A 17 0.39 20.04 8.10
C LEU A 17 0.57 18.79 7.26
N ILE A 18 0.29 18.88 5.95
CA ILE A 18 0.42 17.77 5.02
C ILE A 18 1.88 17.33 4.93
N LEU A 19 2.82 18.26 4.75
CA LEU A 19 4.25 17.95 4.68
C LEU A 19 4.75 17.31 5.98
N GLY A 20 4.39 17.90 7.14
CA GLY A 20 4.81 17.40 8.45
C GLY A 20 4.22 16.03 8.82
N PHE A 21 3.13 15.60 8.19
CA PHE A 21 2.53 14.29 8.35
C PHE A 21 3.04 13.28 7.30
N ALA A 22 3.22 13.71 6.05
CA ALA A 22 3.67 12.87 4.95
C ALA A 22 5.14 12.44 5.07
N VAL A 23 6.03 13.34 5.56
CA VAL A 23 7.48 13.04 5.62
C VAL A 23 7.78 11.83 6.51
N PRO A 24 7.29 11.70 7.75
CA PRO A 24 7.48 10.47 8.52
C PRO A 24 6.94 9.22 7.81
N LEU A 25 5.73 9.30 7.21
CA LEU A 25 5.15 8.18 6.47
C LEU A 25 6.02 7.76 5.28
N LEU A 26 6.57 8.73 4.55
CA LEU A 26 7.50 8.47 3.45
C LEU A 26 8.70 7.65 3.92
N PHE A 27 9.35 8.06 5.02
CA PHE A 27 10.46 7.30 5.57
C PHE A 27 10.03 5.87 5.95
N GLY A 28 8.85 5.71 6.56
CA GLY A 28 8.31 4.38 6.87
C GLY A 28 8.15 3.52 5.62
N MET A 29 7.59 4.06 4.55
CA MET A 29 7.40 3.34 3.28
C MET A 29 8.73 3.01 2.61
N LEU A 30 9.71 3.92 2.63
CA LEU A 30 11.06 3.65 2.11
C LEU A 30 11.75 2.53 2.91
N PHE A 31 11.65 2.54 4.24
CA PHE A 31 12.17 1.45 5.07
C PHE A 31 11.47 0.12 4.77
N GLN A 32 10.16 0.13 4.51
CA GLN A 32 9.42 -1.06 4.11
C GLN A 32 9.91 -1.63 2.77
N GLN A 33 10.16 -0.79 1.79
CA GLN A 33 10.73 -1.22 0.51
C GLN A 33 12.14 -1.76 0.68
N PHE A 34 12.95 -1.09 1.50
CA PHE A 34 14.32 -1.51 1.77
C PHE A 34 14.37 -2.89 2.46
N TYR A 35 13.56 -3.11 3.51
CA TYR A 35 13.57 -4.42 4.16
C TYR A 35 13.05 -5.54 3.24
N SER A 36 12.04 -5.28 2.42
CA SER A 36 11.55 -6.25 1.43
C SER A 36 12.63 -6.63 0.39
N LEU A 37 13.47 -5.66 0.00
CA LEU A 37 14.62 -5.91 -0.84
C LEU A 37 15.67 -6.76 -0.11
N MET A 38 15.97 -6.45 1.16
CA MET A 38 16.93 -7.22 1.97
C MET A 38 16.49 -8.65 2.19
N ASP A 39 15.21 -8.91 2.49
CA ASP A 39 14.63 -10.25 2.59
C ASP A 39 14.86 -11.06 1.29
N THR A 40 14.57 -10.44 0.15
CA THR A 40 14.81 -11.04 -1.17
C THR A 40 16.30 -11.39 -1.39
N ILE A 41 17.21 -10.51 -0.99
CA ILE A 41 18.67 -10.73 -1.10
C ILE A 41 19.12 -11.85 -0.17
N ILE A 42 18.63 -11.89 1.07
CA ILE A 42 18.97 -12.93 2.05
C ILE A 42 18.51 -14.30 1.54
N VAL A 43 17.25 -14.42 1.11
CA VAL A 43 16.72 -15.66 0.54
C VAL A 43 17.54 -16.10 -0.68
N GLY A 44 17.79 -15.20 -1.64
CA GLY A 44 18.54 -15.53 -2.85
C GLY A 44 19.99 -15.96 -2.58
N ARG A 45 20.67 -15.28 -1.64
CA ARG A 45 22.09 -15.52 -1.34
C ARG A 45 22.31 -16.79 -0.52
N TYR A 46 21.45 -17.08 0.46
CA TYR A 46 21.66 -18.17 1.41
C TYR A 46 20.86 -19.44 1.06
N LEU A 47 19.72 -19.32 0.38
CA LEU A 47 18.87 -20.46 0.00
C LEU A 47 18.94 -20.80 -1.48
N GLY A 48 19.52 -19.92 -2.30
CA GLY A 48 19.74 -20.12 -3.72
C GLY A 48 18.55 -19.74 -4.61
N VAL A 49 18.76 -19.92 -5.93
CA VAL A 49 17.84 -19.43 -6.99
C VAL A 49 16.47 -20.12 -6.92
N THR A 50 16.42 -21.41 -6.61
CA THR A 50 15.15 -22.17 -6.52
C THR A 50 14.26 -21.65 -5.40
N ALA A 51 14.83 -21.35 -4.22
CA ALA A 51 14.09 -20.76 -3.11
C ALA A 51 13.62 -19.33 -3.44
N LEU A 52 14.47 -18.55 -4.10
CA LEU A 52 14.12 -17.21 -4.57
C LEU A 52 12.97 -17.24 -5.58
N ALA A 53 12.99 -18.19 -6.53
CA ALA A 53 11.91 -18.39 -7.48
C ALA A 53 10.61 -18.82 -6.78
N ALA A 54 10.69 -19.68 -5.76
CA ALA A 54 9.54 -20.12 -4.98
C ALA A 54 8.88 -18.95 -4.23
N VAL A 55 9.66 -18.10 -3.55
CA VAL A 55 9.17 -16.88 -2.88
C VAL A 55 8.60 -15.89 -3.89
N GLY A 56 9.30 -15.69 -5.02
CA GLY A 56 8.86 -14.79 -6.09
C GLY A 56 7.52 -15.19 -6.69
N ALA A 57 7.30 -16.51 -6.91
CA ALA A 57 6.05 -17.04 -7.46
C ALA A 57 4.82 -16.73 -6.57
N THR A 58 5.02 -16.56 -5.26
CA THR A 58 3.94 -16.21 -4.32
C THR A 58 3.63 -14.71 -4.27
N GLY A 59 4.45 -13.86 -4.91
CA GLY A 59 4.35 -12.39 -4.78
C GLY A 59 3.00 -11.81 -5.15
N SER A 60 2.39 -12.26 -6.24
CA SER A 60 1.09 -11.76 -6.70
C SER A 60 -0.04 -12.09 -5.75
N ILE A 61 -0.12 -13.33 -5.25
CA ILE A 61 -1.17 -13.73 -4.29
C ILE A 61 -0.95 -13.10 -2.93
N ASN A 62 0.31 -12.95 -2.50
CA ASN A 62 0.65 -12.23 -1.29
C ASN A 62 0.17 -10.77 -1.36
N PHE A 63 0.47 -10.07 -2.45
CA PHE A 63 0.01 -8.69 -2.67
C PHE A 63 -1.52 -8.60 -2.68
N LEU A 64 -2.22 -9.56 -3.31
CA LEU A 64 -3.68 -9.60 -3.37
C LEU A 64 -4.29 -9.76 -1.97
N ILE A 65 -3.84 -10.75 -1.19
CA ILE A 65 -4.42 -11.07 0.12
C ILE A 65 -3.98 -10.07 1.20
N ILE A 66 -2.68 -9.82 1.32
CA ILE A 66 -2.15 -8.91 2.34
C ILE A 66 -2.51 -7.46 2.02
N GLY A 67 -2.50 -7.07 0.74
CA GLY A 67 -2.99 -5.76 0.29
C GLY A 67 -4.46 -5.54 0.62
N PHE A 68 -5.32 -6.58 0.46
CA PHE A 68 -6.72 -6.54 0.88
C PHE A 68 -6.86 -6.30 2.39
N CYS A 69 -6.09 -7.04 3.22
CA CYS A 69 -6.07 -6.85 4.67
C CYS A 69 -5.64 -5.43 5.05
N GLN A 70 -4.59 -4.92 4.41
CA GLN A 70 -4.07 -3.57 4.64
C GLN A 70 -5.09 -2.51 4.23
N GLY A 71 -5.77 -2.69 3.10
CA GLY A 71 -6.83 -1.81 2.64
C GLY A 71 -7.99 -1.73 3.62
N ILE A 72 -8.47 -2.87 4.14
CA ILE A 72 -9.53 -2.92 5.16
C ILE A 72 -9.10 -2.17 6.42
N CYS A 73 -7.89 -2.41 6.94
CA CYS A 73 -7.38 -1.73 8.13
C CYS A 73 -7.31 -0.22 7.95
N ASN A 74 -6.84 0.24 6.77
CA ASN A 74 -6.81 1.66 6.44
C ASN A 74 -8.23 2.24 6.35
N GLY A 75 -9.18 1.51 5.75
CA GLY A 75 -10.57 1.92 5.65
C GLY A 75 -11.27 2.03 7.00
N PHE A 76 -10.95 1.13 7.94
CA PHE A 76 -11.48 1.20 9.31
C PHE A 76 -10.97 2.41 10.10
N GLY A 77 -9.80 2.93 9.76
CA GLY A 77 -9.29 4.16 10.34
C GLY A 77 -10.03 5.43 9.91
N LEU A 78 -10.73 5.44 8.77
CA LEU A 78 -11.36 6.65 8.25
C LEU A 78 -12.49 7.19 9.16
N PRO A 79 -13.46 6.36 9.65
CA PRO A 79 -14.44 6.81 10.61
C PRO A 79 -13.82 7.28 11.92
N VAL A 80 -12.73 6.64 12.36
CA VAL A 80 -11.96 7.06 13.55
C VAL A 80 -11.40 8.48 13.34
N ALA A 81 -10.80 8.76 12.17
CA ALA A 81 -10.28 10.08 11.83
C ALA A 81 -11.40 11.14 11.77
N GLN A 82 -12.58 10.79 11.23
CA GLN A 82 -13.74 11.69 11.19
C GLN A 82 -14.25 12.02 12.59
N ARG A 83 -14.41 11.03 13.48
CA ARG A 83 -14.84 11.25 14.86
C ARG A 83 -13.81 12.02 15.67
N PHE A 84 -12.54 11.75 15.46
CA PHE A 84 -11.46 12.52 16.07
C PHE A 84 -11.51 14.00 15.64
N GLY A 85 -11.69 14.27 14.35
CA GLY A 85 -11.85 15.61 13.82
C GLY A 85 -13.07 16.34 14.39
N ALA A 86 -14.17 15.62 14.65
CA ALA A 86 -15.38 16.11 15.30
C ALA A 86 -15.23 16.29 16.83
N ARG A 87 -14.12 15.87 17.42
CA ARG A 87 -13.88 15.79 18.87
C ARG A 87 -14.87 14.87 19.60
N ASP A 88 -15.49 13.96 18.89
CA ASP A 88 -16.37 12.92 19.42
C ASP A 88 -15.55 11.71 19.88
N TYR A 89 -14.95 11.79 21.05
CA TYR A 89 -14.06 10.75 21.57
C TYR A 89 -14.81 9.47 21.99
N ASP A 90 -16.11 9.56 22.34
CA ASP A 90 -16.93 8.39 22.56
C ASP A 90 -17.19 7.63 21.27
N GLY A 91 -17.48 8.35 20.18
CA GLY A 91 -17.56 7.79 18.84
C GLY A 91 -16.24 7.16 18.37
N VAL A 92 -15.09 7.78 18.66
CA VAL A 92 -13.76 7.22 18.40
C VAL A 92 -13.63 5.84 19.05
N ARG A 93 -13.92 5.73 20.38
CA ARG A 93 -13.80 4.45 21.09
C ARG A 93 -14.74 3.37 20.55
N LYS A 94 -15.99 3.71 20.24
CA LYS A 94 -16.96 2.77 19.65
C LYS A 94 -16.50 2.26 18.28
N TYR A 95 -15.97 3.14 17.40
CA TYR A 95 -15.41 2.70 16.12
C TYR A 95 -14.19 1.82 16.30
N VAL A 96 -13.29 2.15 17.22
CA VAL A 96 -12.11 1.33 17.54
C VAL A 96 -12.51 -0.04 18.07
N GLY A 97 -13.44 -0.13 19.02
CA GLY A 97 -13.93 -1.39 19.58
C GLY A 97 -14.60 -2.28 18.52
N ASN A 98 -15.54 -1.72 17.73
CA ASN A 98 -16.21 -2.44 16.65
C ASN A 98 -15.24 -2.88 15.55
N SER A 99 -14.31 -2.01 15.14
CA SER A 99 -13.32 -2.37 14.11
C SER A 99 -12.30 -3.40 14.61
N ALA A 100 -11.94 -3.40 15.89
CA ALA A 100 -11.09 -4.45 16.46
C ALA A 100 -11.76 -5.83 16.39
N ILE A 101 -13.05 -5.93 16.78
CA ILE A 101 -13.82 -7.19 16.67
C ILE A 101 -13.92 -7.63 15.20
N LEU A 102 -14.28 -6.71 14.28
CA LEU A 102 -14.35 -7.01 12.84
C LEU A 102 -13.01 -7.46 12.28
N SER A 103 -11.91 -6.85 12.70
CA SER A 103 -10.57 -7.24 12.27
C SER A 103 -10.20 -8.64 12.69
N VAL A 104 -10.58 -9.05 13.91
CA VAL A 104 -10.38 -10.43 14.37
C VAL A 104 -11.25 -11.42 13.58
N LEU A 105 -12.51 -11.08 13.32
CA LEU A 105 -13.43 -11.95 12.56
C LEU A 105 -12.96 -12.09 11.11
N ILE A 106 -12.70 -10.98 10.42
CA ILE A 106 -12.25 -10.97 9.01
C ILE A 106 -10.88 -11.65 8.91
N GLY A 107 -9.95 -11.32 9.81
CA GLY A 107 -8.63 -11.95 9.86
C GLY A 107 -8.71 -13.44 10.08
N GLY A 108 -9.55 -13.91 11.01
CA GLY A 108 -9.78 -15.34 11.27
C GLY A 108 -10.36 -16.06 10.04
N VAL A 109 -11.38 -15.49 9.41
CA VAL A 109 -11.98 -16.07 8.18
C VAL A 109 -10.96 -16.12 7.04
N LEU A 110 -10.23 -15.02 6.79
CA LEU A 110 -9.21 -14.97 5.74
C LEU A 110 -8.09 -15.97 6.02
N THR A 111 -7.60 -16.04 7.25
CA THR A 111 -6.58 -17.02 7.63
C THR A 111 -7.08 -18.45 7.39
N ALA A 112 -8.26 -18.79 7.84
CA ALA A 112 -8.84 -20.14 7.65
C ALA A 112 -8.96 -20.47 6.15
N LEU A 113 -9.56 -19.58 5.36
CA LEU A 113 -9.72 -19.80 3.93
C LEU A 113 -8.38 -19.91 3.19
N THR A 114 -7.45 -19.01 3.45
CA THR A 114 -6.17 -19.00 2.72
C THR A 114 -5.26 -20.15 3.13
N VAL A 115 -5.25 -20.57 4.40
CA VAL A 115 -4.47 -21.74 4.86
C VAL A 115 -5.06 -23.03 4.33
N ILE A 116 -6.39 -23.23 4.43
CA ILE A 116 -7.07 -24.46 3.96
C ILE A 116 -6.91 -24.62 2.46
N PHE A 117 -7.08 -23.56 1.68
CA PHE A 117 -7.02 -23.58 0.22
C PHE A 117 -5.65 -23.22 -0.35
N CYS A 118 -4.61 -23.08 0.48
CA CYS A 118 -3.28 -22.61 0.08
C CYS A 118 -2.71 -23.39 -1.12
N ARG A 119 -2.72 -24.71 -1.06
CA ARG A 119 -2.20 -25.56 -2.13
C ARG A 119 -3.02 -25.46 -3.41
N GLN A 120 -4.35 -25.40 -3.31
CA GLN A 120 -5.26 -25.22 -4.44
C GLN A 120 -5.04 -23.88 -5.13
N ILE A 121 -4.80 -22.82 -4.36
CA ILE A 121 -4.47 -21.50 -4.90
C ILE A 121 -3.18 -21.56 -5.71
N LEU A 122 -2.12 -22.19 -5.21
CA LEU A 122 -0.85 -22.34 -5.93
C LEU A 122 -1.00 -23.14 -7.23
N VAL A 123 -1.79 -24.22 -7.20
CA VAL A 123 -2.11 -25.00 -8.41
C VAL A 123 -2.90 -24.17 -9.42
N LEU A 124 -3.90 -23.41 -8.97
CA LEU A 124 -4.68 -22.51 -9.82
C LEU A 124 -3.79 -21.43 -10.48
N MET A 125 -2.77 -20.96 -9.77
CA MET A 125 -1.77 -20.02 -10.28
C MET A 125 -0.75 -20.65 -11.22
N GLN A 126 -0.86 -21.96 -11.50
CA GLN A 126 0.07 -22.71 -12.34
C GLN A 126 1.52 -22.62 -11.85
N THR A 127 1.72 -22.64 -10.53
CA THR A 127 3.06 -22.66 -9.93
C THR A 127 3.79 -23.94 -10.39
N PRO A 128 5.03 -23.83 -10.93
CA PRO A 128 5.79 -24.99 -11.39
C PRO A 128 5.97 -26.06 -10.31
N SER A 129 5.90 -27.34 -10.71
CA SER A 129 5.92 -28.48 -9.78
C SER A 129 7.23 -28.63 -9.00
N ASP A 130 8.33 -28.12 -9.53
CA ASP A 130 9.66 -28.13 -8.90
C ASP A 130 9.80 -27.16 -7.73
N ILE A 131 8.99 -26.10 -7.69
CA ILE A 131 9.03 -25.08 -6.63
C ILE A 131 7.75 -25.01 -5.78
N ILE A 132 6.67 -25.72 -6.13
CA ILE A 132 5.36 -25.58 -5.47
C ILE A 132 5.41 -25.92 -3.97
N ASP A 133 6.20 -26.88 -3.55
CA ASP A 133 6.32 -27.27 -2.15
C ASP A 133 7.09 -26.20 -1.34
N LEU A 134 8.12 -25.59 -1.93
CA LEU A 134 8.82 -24.45 -1.31
C LEU A 134 7.92 -23.21 -1.23
N SER A 135 7.17 -22.93 -2.31
CA SER A 135 6.19 -21.85 -2.34
C SER A 135 5.09 -22.06 -1.29
N TYR A 136 4.59 -23.28 -1.14
CA TYR A 136 3.62 -23.63 -0.11
C TYR A 136 4.17 -23.40 1.29
N ASN A 137 5.38 -23.90 1.59
CA ASN A 137 6.03 -23.75 2.88
C ASN A 137 6.26 -22.28 3.27
N TYR A 138 6.49 -21.42 2.29
CA TYR A 138 6.63 -19.98 2.52
C TYR A 138 5.27 -19.31 2.74
N ILE A 139 4.36 -19.46 1.78
CA ILE A 139 3.13 -18.64 1.77
C ILE A 139 2.11 -19.05 2.82
N VAL A 140 2.05 -20.36 3.18
CA VAL A 140 1.15 -20.84 4.24
C VAL A 140 1.47 -20.22 5.59
N VAL A 141 2.75 -19.97 5.89
CA VAL A 141 3.18 -19.28 7.12
C VAL A 141 2.75 -17.82 7.10
N ILE A 142 2.92 -17.13 5.96
CA ILE A 142 2.43 -15.75 5.79
C ILE A 142 0.92 -15.69 6.00
N PHE A 143 0.16 -16.62 5.42
CA PHE A 143 -1.29 -16.68 5.58
C PHE A 143 -1.72 -17.01 7.03
N ALA A 144 -1.03 -17.93 7.71
CA ALA A 144 -1.24 -18.16 9.13
C ALA A 144 -0.91 -16.92 9.99
N GLY A 145 -0.01 -16.07 9.51
CA GLY A 145 0.39 -14.81 10.12
C GLY A 145 -0.53 -13.61 9.86
N ILE A 146 -1.60 -13.77 9.06
CA ILE A 146 -2.56 -12.67 8.78
C ILE A 146 -3.05 -11.96 10.05
N PRO A 147 -3.39 -12.64 11.15
CA PRO A 147 -3.81 -11.96 12.40
C PRO A 147 -2.74 -11.00 12.95
N ALA A 148 -1.46 -11.37 12.89
CA ALA A 148 -0.36 -10.50 13.33
C ALA A 148 -0.18 -9.28 12.40
N ILE A 149 -0.31 -9.49 11.09
CA ILE A 149 -0.25 -8.43 10.09
C ILE A 149 -1.42 -7.45 10.27
N ILE A 150 -2.64 -7.95 10.48
CA ILE A 150 -3.82 -7.13 10.75
C ILE A 150 -3.64 -6.35 12.06
N LEU A 151 -3.14 -6.99 13.13
CA LEU A 151 -2.91 -6.33 14.41
C LEU A 151 -2.03 -5.08 14.23
N TYR A 152 -0.87 -5.21 13.59
CA TYR A 152 0.00 -4.07 13.37
C TYR A 152 -0.67 -3.00 12.47
N ASN A 153 -1.30 -3.40 11.37
CA ASN A 153 -1.89 -2.47 10.41
C ASN A 153 -3.08 -1.69 11.00
N ILE A 154 -3.95 -2.35 11.77
CA ILE A 154 -5.11 -1.67 12.38
C ILE A 154 -4.68 -0.69 13.47
N LEU A 155 -3.72 -1.06 14.32
CA LEU A 155 -3.19 -0.16 15.35
C LEU A 155 -2.45 1.04 14.74
N SER A 156 -1.67 0.80 13.69
CA SER A 156 -1.04 1.87 12.91
C SER A 156 -2.08 2.80 12.27
N SER A 157 -3.20 2.25 11.78
CA SER A 157 -4.30 3.03 11.21
C SER A 157 -4.98 3.92 12.25
N TYR A 158 -5.19 3.42 13.47
CA TYR A 158 -5.74 4.25 14.55
C TYR A 158 -4.80 5.40 14.91
N LEU A 159 -3.51 5.16 15.07
CA LEU A 159 -2.54 6.22 15.38
C LEU A 159 -2.51 7.28 14.28
N ARG A 160 -2.48 6.87 13.00
CA ARG A 160 -2.56 7.82 11.88
C ARG A 160 -3.86 8.63 11.90
N SER A 161 -4.98 8.00 12.24
CA SER A 161 -6.29 8.66 12.35
C SER A 161 -6.31 9.76 13.40
N LEU A 162 -5.56 9.58 14.50
CA LEU A 162 -5.35 10.59 15.54
C LEU A 162 -4.27 11.63 15.18
N GLY A 163 -3.70 11.58 13.97
CA GLY A 163 -2.68 12.51 13.51
C GLY A 163 -1.24 12.15 13.92
N ASP A 164 -1.01 10.97 14.49
CA ASP A 164 0.33 10.47 14.78
C ASP A 164 0.86 9.62 13.64
N SER A 165 1.74 10.19 12.83
CA SER A 165 2.43 9.49 11.75
C SER A 165 3.81 8.95 12.16
N ILE A 166 4.34 9.36 13.31
CA ILE A 166 5.70 9.02 13.74
C ILE A 166 5.75 7.67 14.45
N THR A 167 4.83 7.46 15.40
CA THR A 167 4.82 6.23 16.21
C THR A 167 4.72 4.95 15.36
N PRO A 168 3.81 4.85 14.35
CA PRO A 168 3.77 3.69 13.46
C PRO A 168 5.08 3.46 12.71
N VAL A 169 5.75 4.53 12.28
CA VAL A 169 7.01 4.42 11.53
C VAL A 169 8.15 3.90 12.42
N ILE A 170 8.22 4.33 13.67
CA ILE A 170 9.22 3.80 14.62
C ILE A 170 9.05 2.28 14.76
N PHE A 171 7.83 1.79 14.92
CA PHE A 171 7.60 0.35 15.04
C PHE A 171 7.83 -0.39 13.73
N LEU A 172 7.62 0.24 12.59
CA LEU A 172 7.97 -0.34 11.30
C LEU A 172 9.51 -0.49 11.15
N ILE A 173 10.28 0.49 11.59
CA ILE A 173 11.75 0.40 11.60
C ILE A 173 12.22 -0.72 12.56
N VAL A 174 11.60 -0.83 13.73
CA VAL A 174 11.89 -1.92 14.68
C VAL A 174 11.53 -3.27 14.06
N ALA A 175 10.36 -3.37 13.38
CA ALA A 175 9.97 -4.60 12.67
C ALA A 175 10.99 -4.97 11.59
N ALA A 176 11.43 -4.00 10.79
CA ALA A 176 12.39 -4.23 9.71
C ALA A 176 13.76 -4.71 10.25
N ALA A 177 14.27 -4.07 11.29
CA ALA A 177 15.52 -4.48 11.91
C ALA A 177 15.43 -5.89 12.53
N LEU A 178 14.32 -6.17 13.22
CA LEU A 178 14.06 -7.48 13.81
C LEU A 178 13.89 -8.55 12.74
N ASN A 179 13.17 -8.27 11.65
CA ASN A 179 12.99 -9.19 10.55
C ASN A 179 14.33 -9.60 9.94
N ILE A 180 15.18 -8.64 9.57
CA ILE A 180 16.53 -8.93 9.01
C ILE A 180 17.35 -9.81 9.98
N GLY A 181 17.34 -9.49 11.27
CA GLY A 181 18.04 -10.29 12.28
C GLY A 181 17.49 -11.71 12.41
N LEU A 182 16.17 -11.85 12.40
CA LEU A 182 15.48 -13.15 12.48
C LEU A 182 15.65 -13.97 11.19
N ASP A 183 15.64 -13.35 10.01
CA ASP A 183 15.94 -14.03 8.75
C ASP A 183 17.30 -14.70 8.77
N LEU A 184 18.34 -13.93 9.16
CA LEU A 184 19.69 -14.48 9.28
C LEU A 184 19.75 -15.59 10.33
N PHE A 185 19.10 -15.43 11.48
CA PHE A 185 19.07 -16.43 12.54
C PHE A 185 18.34 -17.71 12.11
N PHE A 186 17.14 -17.63 11.55
CA PHE A 186 16.36 -18.80 11.17
C PHE A 186 16.94 -19.51 9.92
N ILE A 187 17.47 -18.75 8.97
CA ILE A 187 18.03 -19.33 7.75
C ILE A 187 19.42 -19.91 7.99
N ILE A 188 20.33 -19.17 8.68
CA ILE A 188 21.73 -19.55 8.82
C ILE A 188 21.95 -20.47 10.04
N CYS A 189 21.37 -20.11 11.21
CA CYS A 189 21.63 -20.88 12.43
C CYS A 189 20.70 -22.07 12.59
N LEU A 190 19.43 -21.94 12.25
CA LEU A 190 18.44 -22.99 12.40
C LEU A 190 18.18 -23.80 11.14
N HIS A 191 18.66 -23.36 9.98
CA HIS A 191 18.48 -24.00 8.68
C HIS A 191 17.02 -24.28 8.30
N TRP A 192 16.09 -23.37 8.67
CA TRP A 192 14.66 -23.51 8.40
C TRP A 192 14.26 -23.17 6.96
N GLY A 193 15.20 -22.75 6.12
CA GLY A 193 14.95 -22.44 4.71
C GLY A 193 13.91 -21.33 4.51
N VAL A 194 13.05 -21.47 3.49
CA VAL A 194 12.02 -20.47 3.16
C VAL A 194 10.95 -20.33 4.25
N PHE A 195 10.70 -21.40 5.03
CA PHE A 195 9.82 -21.33 6.21
C PHE A 195 10.36 -20.32 7.23
N GLY A 196 11.68 -20.33 7.46
CA GLY A 196 12.34 -19.39 8.38
C GLY A 196 12.15 -17.93 7.97
N ALA A 197 12.29 -17.61 6.67
CA ALA A 197 12.05 -16.26 6.15
C ALA A 197 10.59 -15.81 6.36
N ALA A 198 9.62 -16.66 6.04
CA ALA A 198 8.22 -16.35 6.26
C ALA A 198 7.90 -16.16 7.75
N PHE A 199 8.45 -17.03 8.61
CA PHE A 199 8.23 -16.96 10.05
C PHE A 199 8.87 -15.71 10.68
N ALA A 200 10.06 -15.30 10.22
CA ALA A 200 10.70 -14.06 10.63
C ALA A 200 9.81 -12.84 10.31
N THR A 201 9.23 -12.82 9.11
CA THR A 201 8.32 -11.75 8.69
C THR A 201 7.08 -11.69 9.61
N VAL A 202 6.43 -12.81 9.87
CA VAL A 202 5.25 -12.87 10.74
C VAL A 202 5.59 -12.49 12.17
N LEU A 203 6.69 -13.02 12.71
CA LEU A 203 7.11 -12.76 14.09
C LEU A 203 7.49 -11.28 14.29
N SER A 204 8.20 -10.66 13.36
CA SER A 204 8.55 -9.24 13.42
C SER A 204 7.31 -8.34 13.39
N GLN A 205 6.30 -8.68 12.57
CA GLN A 205 5.02 -7.98 12.53
C GLN A 205 4.23 -8.17 13.84
N ALA A 206 4.21 -9.37 14.40
CA ALA A 206 3.56 -9.67 15.68
C ALA A 206 4.19 -8.85 16.82
N VAL A 207 5.51 -8.85 16.93
CA VAL A 207 6.25 -8.08 17.96
C VAL A 207 5.94 -6.59 17.81
N SER A 208 5.98 -6.05 16.59
CA SER A 208 5.69 -4.64 16.35
C SER A 208 4.23 -4.29 16.65
N GLY A 209 3.28 -5.19 16.34
CA GLY A 209 1.89 -5.03 16.71
C GLY A 209 1.70 -4.97 18.23
N VAL A 210 2.33 -5.88 18.96
CA VAL A 210 2.27 -5.90 20.44
C VAL A 210 2.92 -4.65 21.05
N LEU A 211 4.08 -4.23 20.55
CA LEU A 211 4.74 -2.99 21.00
C LEU A 211 3.87 -1.75 20.71
N CYS A 212 3.24 -1.70 19.54
CA CYS A 212 2.33 -0.64 19.17
C CYS A 212 1.12 -0.59 20.12
N LEU A 213 0.52 -1.74 20.42
CA LEU A 213 -0.57 -1.87 21.39
C LEU A 213 -0.17 -1.39 22.78
N PHE A 214 1.02 -1.77 23.24
CA PHE A 214 1.55 -1.34 24.54
C PHE A 214 1.71 0.18 24.64
N VAL A 215 2.21 0.82 23.57
CA VAL A 215 2.33 2.28 23.52
C VAL A 215 0.96 2.96 23.47
N ILE A 216 0.01 2.39 22.71
CA ILE A 216 -1.36 2.91 22.67
C ILE A 216 -1.99 2.89 24.06
N ILE A 217 -1.91 1.77 24.76
CA ILE A 217 -2.47 1.63 26.11
C ILE A 217 -1.80 2.59 27.11
N ARG A 218 -0.52 2.93 26.94
CA ARG A 218 0.20 3.80 27.87
C ARG A 218 0.13 5.29 27.58
N LYS A 219 -0.05 5.67 26.30
CA LYS A 219 0.11 7.08 25.88
C LYS A 219 -1.14 7.71 25.30
N PHE A 220 -2.15 6.92 24.92
CA PHE A 220 -3.32 7.42 24.20
C PHE A 220 -4.61 7.16 24.97
N ASP A 221 -4.89 7.96 25.99
CA ASP A 221 -6.09 7.84 26.82
C ASP A 221 -7.40 7.84 26.00
N ILE A 222 -7.39 8.50 24.85
CA ILE A 222 -8.54 8.54 23.91
C ILE A 222 -8.88 7.14 23.39
N LEU A 223 -7.91 6.24 23.29
CA LEU A 223 -8.07 4.88 22.81
C LEU A 223 -8.31 3.85 23.93
N HIS A 224 -8.47 4.29 25.18
CA HIS A 224 -8.83 3.39 26.27
C HIS A 224 -10.30 2.97 26.17
N LEU A 225 -10.51 1.72 25.75
CA LEU A 225 -11.83 1.15 25.54
C LEU A 225 -12.50 0.78 26.86
N LYS A 226 -13.76 1.16 27.04
CA LYS A 226 -14.64 0.73 28.12
C LYS A 226 -15.34 -0.57 27.71
N ARG A 227 -15.90 -1.33 28.67
CA ARG A 227 -16.68 -2.55 28.38
C ARG A 227 -17.84 -2.31 27.41
N SER A 228 -18.47 -1.13 27.47
CA SER A 228 -19.53 -0.72 26.56
C SER A 228 -19.07 -0.55 25.10
N ASP A 229 -17.79 -0.32 24.85
CA ASP A 229 -17.25 -0.07 23.52
C ASP A 229 -16.97 -1.36 22.74
N TRP A 230 -16.97 -2.52 23.44
CA TRP A 230 -16.83 -3.86 22.87
C TRP A 230 -18.16 -4.48 22.41
N VAL A 231 -19.25 -3.74 22.43
CA VAL A 231 -20.54 -4.20 21.93
C VAL A 231 -20.64 -3.91 20.44
N LEU A 232 -20.90 -4.96 19.64
CA LEU A 232 -21.14 -4.81 18.20
C LEU A 232 -22.45 -4.05 17.98
N ASP A 233 -22.34 -2.89 17.33
CA ASP A 233 -23.48 -2.10 16.91
C ASP A 233 -23.57 -2.12 15.38
N ALA A 234 -24.72 -2.52 14.86
CA ALA A 234 -24.95 -2.69 13.42
C ALA A 234 -24.69 -1.43 12.62
N SER A 235 -24.90 -0.24 13.18
CA SER A 235 -24.67 1.03 12.51
C SER A 235 -23.16 1.30 12.32
N TYR A 236 -22.35 1.07 13.38
CA TYR A 236 -20.89 1.18 13.31
C TYR A 236 -20.28 0.12 12.38
N VAL A 237 -20.74 -1.13 12.51
CA VAL A 237 -20.31 -2.25 11.65
C VAL A 237 -20.59 -1.94 10.19
N ARG A 238 -21.83 -1.52 9.86
CA ARG A 238 -22.19 -1.17 8.48
C ARG A 238 -21.30 -0.07 7.92
N ASN A 239 -21.03 0.98 8.68
CA ASN A 239 -20.19 2.09 8.22
C ASN A 239 -18.73 1.65 8.02
N LEU A 240 -18.18 0.84 8.94
CA LEU A 240 -16.84 0.26 8.80
C LEU A 240 -16.73 -0.59 7.52
N LEU A 241 -17.71 -1.46 7.25
CA LEU A 241 -17.72 -2.29 6.05
C LEU A 241 -17.85 -1.46 4.76
N ILE A 242 -18.71 -0.44 4.76
CA ILE A 242 -18.85 0.49 3.61
C ILE A 242 -17.54 1.21 3.29
N MET A 243 -16.71 1.49 4.29
CA MET A 243 -15.42 2.14 4.09
C MET A 243 -14.28 1.16 3.87
N GLY A 244 -14.23 0.07 4.63
CA GLY A 244 -13.12 -0.88 4.62
C GLY A 244 -13.11 -1.80 3.40
N LEU A 245 -14.26 -2.42 3.07
CA LEU A 245 -14.32 -3.36 1.95
C LEU A 245 -13.92 -2.74 0.60
N PRO A 246 -14.41 -1.55 0.23
CA PRO A 246 -13.97 -0.91 -1.01
C PRO A 246 -12.46 -0.64 -1.04
N MET A 247 -11.86 -0.24 0.09
CA MET A 247 -10.41 -0.02 0.16
C MET A 247 -9.61 -1.32 0.02
N GLY A 248 -10.08 -2.41 0.61
CA GLY A 248 -9.48 -3.74 0.41
C GLY A 248 -9.58 -4.18 -1.06
N LEU A 249 -10.77 -4.11 -1.65
CA LEU A 249 -11.01 -4.48 -3.05
C LEU A 249 -10.18 -3.66 -4.03
N GLN A 250 -9.90 -2.40 -3.74
CA GLN A 250 -9.05 -1.55 -4.57
C GLN A 250 -7.66 -2.17 -4.79
N TYR A 251 -7.03 -2.68 -3.73
CA TYR A 251 -5.72 -3.35 -3.84
C TYR A 251 -5.81 -4.61 -4.70
N SER A 252 -6.87 -5.40 -4.53
CA SER A 252 -7.09 -6.60 -5.33
C SER A 252 -7.31 -6.29 -6.81
N ILE A 253 -8.08 -5.27 -7.14
CA ILE A 253 -8.33 -4.83 -8.52
C ILE A 253 -7.04 -4.33 -9.17
N THR A 254 -6.22 -3.57 -8.43
CA THR A 254 -4.92 -3.10 -8.91
C THR A 254 -3.97 -4.28 -9.19
N ALA A 255 -3.98 -5.31 -8.32
CA ALA A 255 -3.21 -6.54 -8.52
C ALA A 255 -3.60 -7.25 -9.82
N ILE A 256 -4.90 -7.43 -10.06
CA ILE A 256 -5.42 -8.06 -11.28
C ILE A 256 -4.96 -7.29 -12.53
N GLY A 257 -5.09 -5.95 -12.52
CA GLY A 257 -4.64 -5.12 -13.64
C GLY A 257 -3.13 -5.26 -13.92
N SER A 258 -2.33 -5.41 -12.88
CA SER A 258 -0.88 -5.63 -13.01
C SER A 258 -0.54 -7.01 -13.58
N VAL A 259 -1.28 -8.06 -13.19
CA VAL A 259 -1.13 -9.42 -13.74
C VAL A 259 -1.47 -9.44 -15.23
N ILE A 260 -2.56 -8.79 -15.65
CA ILE A 260 -2.93 -8.72 -17.07
C ILE A 260 -1.82 -8.06 -17.90
N LEU A 261 -1.28 -6.94 -17.43
CA LEU A 261 -0.19 -6.26 -18.11
C LEU A 261 1.08 -7.13 -18.15
N GLN A 262 1.44 -7.79 -17.03
CA GLN A 262 2.59 -8.68 -16.97
C GLN A 262 2.47 -9.84 -17.97
N THR A 263 1.28 -10.44 -18.09
CA THR A 263 1.01 -11.49 -19.07
C THR A 263 1.25 -11.00 -20.49
N ALA A 264 0.81 -9.79 -20.83
CA ALA A 264 1.07 -9.19 -22.13
C ALA A 264 2.55 -8.93 -22.38
N VAL A 265 3.29 -8.45 -21.38
CA VAL A 265 4.74 -8.21 -21.51
C VAL A 265 5.52 -9.52 -21.66
N ASN A 266 5.06 -10.60 -21.03
CA ASN A 266 5.69 -11.91 -21.16
C ASN A 266 5.72 -12.42 -22.63
N THR A 267 4.73 -12.02 -23.44
CA THR A 267 4.73 -12.38 -24.89
C THR A 267 5.81 -11.67 -25.70
N LEU A 268 6.41 -10.60 -25.18
CA LEU A 268 7.49 -9.86 -25.85
C LEU A 268 8.89 -10.45 -25.63
N GLY A 269 8.98 -11.52 -24.83
CA GLY A 269 10.22 -12.23 -24.55
C GLY A 269 10.94 -11.78 -23.27
N SER A 270 11.97 -12.56 -22.90
CA SER A 270 12.68 -12.43 -21.63
C SER A 270 13.37 -11.07 -21.42
N GLY A 271 13.89 -10.47 -22.50
CA GLY A 271 14.51 -9.14 -22.43
C GLY A 271 13.54 -8.05 -22.02
N ALA A 272 12.31 -8.03 -22.58
CA ALA A 272 11.27 -7.08 -22.21
C ALA A 272 10.82 -7.28 -20.76
N VAL A 273 10.68 -8.53 -20.32
CA VAL A 273 10.35 -8.87 -18.93
C VAL A 273 11.43 -8.39 -17.97
N ALA A 274 12.70 -8.63 -18.27
CA ALA A 274 13.83 -8.17 -17.47
C ALA A 274 13.87 -6.64 -17.38
N ALA A 275 13.69 -5.95 -18.51
CA ALA A 275 13.66 -4.49 -18.57
C ALA A 275 12.52 -3.89 -17.72
N MET A 276 11.31 -4.45 -17.83
CA MET A 276 10.16 -4.01 -17.06
C MET A 276 10.32 -4.30 -15.57
N THR A 277 10.89 -5.45 -15.22
CA THR A 277 11.13 -5.83 -13.83
C THR A 277 12.13 -4.88 -13.17
N ALA A 278 13.27 -4.61 -13.79
CA ALA A 278 14.27 -3.67 -13.29
C ALA A 278 13.68 -2.25 -13.15
N GLY A 279 12.97 -1.78 -14.18
CA GLY A 279 12.30 -0.48 -14.14
C GLY A 279 11.25 -0.39 -13.03
N SER A 280 10.46 -1.45 -12.82
CA SER A 280 9.43 -1.50 -11.76
C SER A 280 10.05 -1.49 -10.36
N ARG A 281 11.17 -2.19 -10.13
CA ARG A 281 11.88 -2.17 -8.84
C ARG A 281 12.37 -0.78 -8.48
N ILE A 282 12.93 -0.06 -9.45
CA ILE A 282 13.34 1.34 -9.25
C ILE A 282 12.12 2.23 -8.99
N SER A 283 11.05 2.06 -9.77
CA SER A 283 9.81 2.84 -9.64
C SER A 283 9.15 2.68 -8.27
N MET A 284 9.23 1.52 -7.62
CA MET A 284 8.65 1.29 -6.27
C MET A 284 9.18 2.32 -5.24
N PHE A 285 10.47 2.62 -5.28
CA PHE A 285 11.05 3.65 -4.40
C PHE A 285 10.58 5.08 -4.76
N MET A 286 10.42 5.36 -6.05
CA MET A 286 10.03 6.67 -6.53
C MET A 286 8.56 6.99 -6.29
N VAL A 287 7.71 5.98 -6.17
CA VAL A 287 6.26 6.13 -5.94
C VAL A 287 5.93 6.35 -4.46
N CYS A 288 6.80 5.95 -3.52
CA CYS A 288 6.58 6.10 -2.08
C CYS A 288 6.13 7.51 -1.63
N PRO A 289 6.65 8.63 -2.15
CA PRO A 289 6.18 9.95 -1.76
C PRO A 289 4.72 10.22 -2.16
N PHE A 290 4.25 9.68 -3.29
CA PHE A 290 2.85 9.83 -3.71
C PHE A 290 1.91 9.01 -2.82
N ASP A 291 2.33 7.81 -2.42
CA ASP A 291 1.57 6.96 -1.49
C ASP A 291 1.50 7.58 -0.08
N ALA A 292 2.60 8.19 0.36
CA ALA A 292 2.65 8.94 1.62
C ALA A 292 1.73 10.17 1.59
N LEU A 293 1.72 10.91 0.48
CA LEU A 293 0.78 12.02 0.27
C LEU A 293 -0.67 11.53 0.23
N GLY A 294 -0.95 10.43 -0.47
CA GLY A 294 -2.27 9.81 -0.51
C GLY A 294 -2.76 9.46 0.90
N SER A 295 -1.99 8.67 1.65
CA SER A 295 -2.33 8.29 3.04
C SER A 295 -2.53 9.51 3.94
N THR A 296 -1.74 10.57 3.75
CA THR A 296 -1.89 11.84 4.45
C THR A 296 -3.22 12.50 4.10
N MET A 297 -3.60 12.50 2.82
CA MET A 297 -4.85 13.11 2.36
C MET A 297 -6.09 12.36 2.86
N ALA A 298 -6.02 11.04 3.07
CA ALA A 298 -7.08 10.28 3.71
C ALA A 298 -7.34 10.76 5.14
N THR A 299 -6.29 10.88 5.95
CA THR A 299 -6.39 11.37 7.34
C THR A 299 -6.79 12.84 7.38
N TYR A 300 -6.19 13.69 6.55
CA TYR A 300 -6.52 15.10 6.44
C TYR A 300 -7.99 15.32 6.06
N GLY A 301 -8.46 14.58 5.06
CA GLY A 301 -9.85 14.58 4.61
C GLY A 301 -10.80 14.18 5.73
N GLY A 302 -10.53 13.04 6.38
CA GLY A 302 -11.36 12.51 7.47
C GLY A 302 -11.49 13.49 8.63
N GLN A 303 -10.37 14.02 9.13
CA GLN A 303 -10.39 14.98 10.24
C GLN A 303 -11.11 16.29 9.88
N ASN A 304 -10.88 16.84 8.68
CA ASN A 304 -11.54 18.09 8.27
C ASN A 304 -13.04 17.92 8.00
N VAL A 305 -13.46 16.77 7.47
CA VAL A 305 -14.89 16.43 7.33
C VAL A 305 -15.55 16.30 8.70
N GLY A 306 -14.92 15.57 9.62
CA GLY A 306 -15.42 15.46 11.00
C GLY A 306 -15.54 16.79 11.71
N ALA A 307 -14.60 17.72 11.47
CA ALA A 307 -14.62 19.07 12.01
C ALA A 307 -15.59 20.03 11.29
N GLY A 308 -16.30 19.60 10.24
CA GLY A 308 -17.16 20.44 9.42
C GLY A 308 -16.42 21.47 8.55
N LYS A 309 -15.09 21.33 8.38
CA LYS A 309 -14.24 22.32 7.68
C LYS A 309 -14.07 21.96 6.21
N TYR A 310 -15.16 21.90 5.45
CA TYR A 310 -15.17 21.44 4.04
C TYR A 310 -14.37 22.32 3.08
N ASP A 311 -14.19 23.62 3.38
CA ASP A 311 -13.37 24.52 2.56
C ASP A 311 -11.90 24.15 2.58
N ARG A 312 -11.45 23.54 3.68
CA ARG A 312 -10.07 23.07 3.81
C ARG A 312 -9.73 21.88 2.90
N LEU A 313 -10.74 21.10 2.45
CA LEU A 313 -10.54 19.97 1.55
C LEU A 313 -9.91 20.43 0.23
N ALA A 314 -10.41 21.50 -0.39
CA ALA A 314 -9.87 22.05 -1.63
C ALA A 314 -8.47 22.66 -1.44
N SER A 315 -8.27 23.42 -0.34
CA SER A 315 -6.96 24.02 -0.04
C SER A 315 -5.90 22.97 0.31
N GLY A 316 -6.28 21.89 0.99
CA GLY A 316 -5.41 20.73 1.24
C GLY A 316 -5.05 20.00 -0.05
N MET A 317 -6.03 19.72 -0.90
CA MET A 317 -5.80 19.12 -2.22
C MET A 317 -4.81 19.96 -3.05
N LYS A 318 -5.02 21.28 -3.14
CA LYS A 318 -4.11 22.19 -3.85
C LYS A 318 -2.69 22.13 -3.28
N SER A 319 -2.54 22.11 -1.95
CA SER A 319 -1.25 22.02 -1.29
C SER A 319 -0.53 20.69 -1.59
N ALA A 320 -1.26 19.57 -1.56
CA ALA A 320 -0.72 18.26 -1.88
C ALA A 320 -0.30 18.17 -3.36
N ILE A 321 -1.09 18.73 -4.28
CA ILE A 321 -0.78 18.80 -5.72
C ILE A 321 0.51 19.60 -5.96
N ILE A 322 0.71 20.73 -5.28
CA ILE A 322 1.94 21.54 -5.41
C ILE A 322 3.15 20.74 -4.93
N LEU A 323 3.06 20.06 -3.78
CA LEU A 323 4.14 19.21 -3.27
C LEU A 323 4.47 18.06 -4.26
N ALA A 324 3.45 17.42 -4.79
CA ALA A 324 3.60 16.35 -5.76
C ALA A 324 4.20 16.84 -7.08
N ALA A 325 3.82 18.03 -7.56
CA ALA A 325 4.37 18.62 -8.80
C ALA A 325 5.86 18.95 -8.65
N VAL A 326 6.26 19.53 -7.51
CA VAL A 326 7.68 19.80 -7.22
C VAL A 326 8.48 18.50 -7.19
N TYR A 327 7.96 17.47 -6.51
CA TYR A 327 8.63 16.17 -6.46
C TYR A 327 8.67 15.49 -7.83
N SER A 328 7.57 15.51 -8.61
CA SER A 328 7.52 14.92 -9.95
C SER A 328 8.53 15.56 -10.90
N ALA A 329 8.68 16.88 -10.84
CA ALA A 329 9.69 17.59 -11.62
C ALA A 329 11.12 17.22 -11.19
N ALA A 330 11.37 17.17 -9.90
CA ALA A 330 12.68 16.81 -9.35
C ALA A 330 13.09 15.38 -9.73
N ILE A 331 12.19 14.39 -9.56
CA ILE A 331 12.49 12.99 -9.85
C ILE A 331 12.63 12.75 -11.37
N LEU A 332 11.91 13.51 -12.22
CA LEU A 332 12.09 13.44 -13.66
C LEU A 332 13.51 13.86 -14.07
N VAL A 333 14.01 14.95 -13.49
CA VAL A 333 15.41 15.40 -13.73
C VAL A 333 16.37 14.31 -13.27
N VAL A 334 16.19 13.73 -12.08
CA VAL A 334 17.04 12.66 -11.57
C VAL A 334 17.05 11.46 -12.53
N ILE A 335 15.88 11.03 -13.03
CA ILE A 335 15.78 9.86 -13.92
C ILE A 335 16.40 10.14 -15.29
N ILE A 336 16.25 11.32 -15.84
CA ILE A 336 16.87 11.66 -17.13
C ILE A 336 18.40 11.42 -17.08
N PHE A 337 19.06 11.80 -15.97
CA PHE A 337 20.51 11.68 -15.81
C PHE A 337 20.96 10.35 -15.21
N LEU A 338 20.20 9.79 -14.25
CA LEU A 338 20.62 8.64 -13.45
C LEU A 338 19.92 7.32 -13.80
N ALA A 339 19.03 7.27 -14.81
CA ALA A 339 18.32 6.04 -15.17
C ALA A 339 19.29 4.88 -15.48
N ARG A 340 20.34 5.10 -16.28
CA ARG A 340 21.31 4.07 -16.64
C ARG A 340 22.07 3.50 -15.43
N PRO A 341 22.74 4.30 -14.59
CA PRO A 341 23.42 3.76 -13.41
C PRO A 341 22.45 3.07 -12.42
N LEU A 342 21.21 3.56 -12.27
CA LEU A 342 20.22 2.90 -11.43
C LEU A 342 19.79 1.53 -11.99
N ILE A 343 19.66 1.38 -13.30
CA ILE A 343 19.32 0.11 -13.94
C ILE A 343 20.44 -0.91 -13.73
N TYR A 344 21.71 -0.50 -13.82
CA TYR A 344 22.86 -1.39 -13.58
C TYR A 344 23.00 -1.86 -12.13
N LEU A 345 22.24 -1.32 -11.18
CA LEU A 345 22.14 -1.92 -9.83
C LEU A 345 21.32 -3.22 -9.81
N PHE A 346 20.50 -3.44 -10.83
CA PHE A 346 19.59 -4.59 -10.92
C PHE A 346 19.92 -5.56 -12.08
N ILE A 347 20.73 -5.13 -13.02
CA ILE A 347 21.11 -5.92 -14.20
C ILE A 347 22.63 -5.94 -14.31
N ASP A 348 23.21 -7.16 -14.30
CA ASP A 348 24.65 -7.34 -14.48
C ASP A 348 25.05 -7.08 -15.93
N PRO A 349 26.02 -6.22 -16.22
CA PRO A 349 26.52 -5.94 -17.56
C PRO A 349 27.09 -7.16 -18.30
N SER A 350 27.48 -8.20 -17.58
CA SER A 350 28.11 -9.41 -18.15
C SER A 350 27.13 -10.51 -18.57
N ASP A 351 25.83 -10.38 -18.21
CA ASP A 351 24.91 -11.54 -18.17
C ASP A 351 24.11 -11.80 -19.46
N SER A 352 24.17 -10.96 -20.52
CA SER A 352 23.43 -11.21 -21.76
C SER A 352 23.98 -10.55 -23.01
N ALA A 353 23.88 -11.26 -24.15
CA ALA A 353 24.23 -10.75 -25.48
C ALA A 353 23.41 -9.51 -25.90
N ASN A 354 22.26 -9.24 -25.26
CA ASN A 354 21.32 -8.16 -25.60
C ASN A 354 21.17 -7.11 -24.50
N ILE A 355 22.16 -6.97 -23.60
CA ILE A 355 22.09 -6.06 -22.46
C ILE A 355 21.78 -4.61 -22.83
N THR A 356 22.35 -4.13 -23.94
CA THR A 356 22.14 -2.77 -24.44
C THR A 356 20.65 -2.50 -24.72
N GLN A 357 19.96 -3.49 -25.31
CA GLN A 357 18.53 -3.39 -25.61
C GLN A 357 17.70 -3.41 -24.31
N VAL A 358 18.02 -4.30 -23.37
CA VAL A 358 17.32 -4.40 -22.07
C VAL A 358 17.47 -3.09 -21.30
N VAL A 359 18.66 -2.51 -21.24
CA VAL A 359 18.91 -1.22 -20.57
C VAL A 359 18.18 -0.09 -21.28
N ALA A 360 18.14 -0.09 -22.62
CA ALA A 360 17.40 0.92 -23.39
C ALA A 360 15.90 0.84 -23.11
N GLN A 361 15.32 -0.37 -23.08
CA GLN A 361 13.91 -0.60 -22.76
C GLN A 361 13.59 -0.23 -21.31
N ALA A 362 14.42 -0.61 -20.35
CA ALA A 362 14.22 -0.23 -18.93
C ALA A 362 14.28 1.29 -18.76
N ARG A 363 15.21 1.98 -19.46
CA ARG A 363 15.30 3.44 -19.47
C ARG A 363 14.06 4.06 -20.10
N GLN A 364 13.58 3.52 -21.21
CA GLN A 364 12.34 3.99 -21.86
C GLN A 364 11.15 3.86 -20.89
N PHE A 365 10.99 2.73 -20.21
CA PHE A 365 9.95 2.51 -19.21
C PHE A 365 10.01 3.54 -18.08
N LEU A 366 11.20 3.74 -17.48
CA LEU A 366 11.39 4.70 -16.39
C LEU A 366 11.06 6.13 -16.81
N ILE A 367 11.60 6.60 -17.93
CA ILE A 367 11.37 7.97 -18.42
C ILE A 367 9.89 8.17 -18.74
N THR A 368 9.28 7.23 -19.48
CA THR A 368 7.86 7.33 -19.84
C THR A 368 6.98 7.43 -18.58
N ASN A 369 7.15 6.52 -17.62
CA ASN A 369 6.34 6.56 -16.39
C ASN A 369 6.59 7.84 -15.59
N THR A 370 7.85 8.26 -15.44
CA THR A 370 8.20 9.45 -14.64
C THR A 370 7.67 10.75 -15.26
N CYS A 371 7.62 10.86 -16.59
CA CYS A 371 6.97 11.99 -17.26
C CYS A 371 5.50 12.16 -16.88
N PHE A 372 4.81 11.06 -16.54
CA PHE A 372 3.40 11.06 -16.18
C PHE A 372 3.15 10.90 -14.67
N TYR A 373 4.15 10.98 -13.80
CA TYR A 373 3.98 10.87 -12.35
C TYR A 373 3.05 11.93 -11.76
N MET A 374 2.85 13.04 -12.44
CA MET A 374 1.83 14.02 -12.04
C MET A 374 0.42 13.42 -12.08
N LEU A 375 0.08 12.58 -13.07
CA LEU A 375 -1.19 11.86 -13.12
C LEU A 375 -1.29 10.84 -11.96
N LEU A 376 -0.22 10.04 -11.72
CA LEU A 376 -0.19 9.13 -10.57
C LEU A 376 -0.43 9.86 -9.26
N SER A 377 0.18 11.04 -9.10
CA SER A 377 0.01 11.84 -7.88
C SER A 377 -1.41 12.33 -7.70
N LEU A 378 -2.08 12.76 -8.78
CA LEU A 378 -3.49 13.16 -8.75
C LEU A 378 -4.38 11.98 -8.36
N VAL A 379 -4.17 10.81 -8.99
CA VAL A 379 -4.88 9.58 -8.61
C VAL A 379 -4.78 9.33 -7.10
N ASN A 380 -3.56 9.34 -6.54
CA ASN A 380 -3.36 9.05 -5.12
C ASN A 380 -3.98 10.15 -4.24
N ILE A 381 -3.69 11.42 -4.49
CA ILE A 381 -4.19 12.54 -3.68
C ILE A 381 -5.72 12.58 -3.67
N VAL A 382 -6.33 12.54 -4.85
CA VAL A 382 -7.79 12.71 -4.98
C VAL A 382 -8.55 11.49 -4.50
N ARG A 383 -8.09 10.28 -4.83
CA ARG A 383 -8.68 9.01 -4.39
C ARG A 383 -8.73 8.92 -2.87
N PHE A 384 -7.59 9.08 -2.21
CA PHE A 384 -7.51 8.98 -0.76
C PHE A 384 -8.24 10.13 -0.06
N LEU A 385 -8.29 11.31 -0.66
CA LEU A 385 -9.09 12.41 -0.13
C LEU A 385 -10.60 12.09 -0.19
N ILE A 386 -11.10 11.54 -1.29
CA ILE A 386 -12.50 11.08 -1.44
C ILE A 386 -12.81 9.99 -0.40
N GLN A 387 -11.89 9.05 -0.17
CA GLN A 387 -12.02 8.03 0.86
C GLN A 387 -12.11 8.67 2.26
N GLY A 388 -11.23 9.61 2.59
CA GLY A 388 -11.26 10.37 3.84
C GLY A 388 -12.57 11.15 4.02
N MET A 389 -13.16 11.63 2.93
CA MET A 389 -14.48 12.27 2.94
C MET A 389 -15.63 11.30 3.24
N GLY A 390 -15.40 9.98 3.27
CA GLY A 390 -16.41 8.96 3.57
C GLY A 390 -17.04 8.31 2.32
N PHE A 391 -16.50 8.56 1.13
CA PHE A 391 -17.03 8.04 -0.13
C PHE A 391 -16.12 6.96 -0.75
N SER A 392 -15.71 5.97 0.05
CA SER A 392 -14.75 4.93 -0.38
C SER A 392 -15.20 4.12 -1.61
N GLY A 393 -16.50 4.00 -1.86
CA GLY A 393 -17.01 3.31 -3.06
C GLY A 393 -16.53 3.92 -4.37
N PHE A 394 -16.35 5.23 -4.46
CA PHE A 394 -15.81 5.89 -5.66
C PHE A 394 -14.38 5.47 -5.97
N ALA A 395 -13.59 5.11 -4.96
CA ALA A 395 -12.21 4.66 -5.15
C ALA A 395 -12.11 3.31 -5.86
N VAL A 396 -13.09 2.42 -5.66
CA VAL A 396 -13.18 1.13 -6.37
C VAL A 396 -13.38 1.37 -7.86
N PHE A 397 -14.28 2.27 -8.23
CA PHE A 397 -14.52 2.60 -9.64
C PHE A 397 -13.27 3.14 -10.32
N ALA A 398 -12.49 3.98 -9.64
CA ALA A 398 -11.21 4.43 -10.18
C ALA A 398 -10.25 3.26 -10.44
N GLY A 399 -10.17 2.28 -9.52
CA GLY A 399 -9.41 1.05 -9.71
C GLY A 399 -9.90 0.22 -10.91
N VAL A 400 -11.21 0.14 -11.11
CA VAL A 400 -11.79 -0.54 -12.28
C VAL A 400 -11.40 0.17 -13.59
N PHE A 401 -11.43 1.50 -13.64
CA PHE A 401 -10.97 2.25 -14.82
C PHE A 401 -9.47 2.03 -15.09
N GLU A 402 -8.63 1.98 -14.04
CA GLU A 402 -7.22 1.61 -14.19
C GLU A 402 -7.05 0.19 -14.75
N MET A 403 -7.79 -0.77 -14.24
CA MET A 403 -7.73 -2.16 -14.69
C MET A 403 -8.16 -2.27 -16.15
N ILE A 404 -9.27 -1.63 -16.55
CA ILE A 404 -9.75 -1.61 -17.93
C ILE A 404 -8.69 -1.00 -18.86
N ALA A 405 -8.09 0.12 -18.48
CA ALA A 405 -7.05 0.76 -19.29
C ALA A 405 -5.82 -0.15 -19.47
N ARG A 406 -5.36 -0.80 -18.40
CA ARG A 406 -4.25 -1.78 -18.48
C ARG A 406 -4.60 -2.99 -19.34
N ALA A 407 -5.84 -3.50 -19.23
CA ALA A 407 -6.33 -4.61 -20.04
C ALA A 407 -6.39 -4.23 -21.54
N LEU A 408 -6.93 -3.06 -21.86
CA LEU A 408 -6.98 -2.56 -23.25
C LEU A 408 -5.58 -2.43 -23.83
N ILE A 409 -4.65 -1.81 -23.09
CA ILE A 409 -3.27 -1.65 -23.56
C ILE A 409 -2.59 -3.01 -23.68
N GLY A 410 -2.68 -3.88 -22.67
CA GLY A 410 -2.02 -5.18 -22.67
C GLY A 410 -2.53 -6.10 -23.79
N LEU A 411 -3.85 -6.19 -23.95
CA LEU A 411 -4.45 -7.15 -24.90
C LEU A 411 -4.48 -6.64 -26.34
N ILE A 412 -4.60 -5.33 -26.57
CA ILE A 412 -4.79 -4.76 -27.92
C ILE A 412 -3.51 -4.08 -28.41
N PHE A 413 -2.93 -3.18 -27.60
CA PHE A 413 -1.85 -2.32 -28.07
C PHE A 413 -0.46 -2.94 -27.94
N VAL A 414 -0.23 -3.78 -26.91
CA VAL A 414 1.06 -4.46 -26.74
C VAL A 414 1.37 -5.40 -27.92
N PRO A 415 0.43 -6.22 -28.45
CA PRO A 415 0.68 -7.03 -29.63
C PRO A 415 1.03 -6.23 -30.90
N ILE A 416 0.55 -4.97 -31.00
CA ILE A 416 0.73 -4.13 -32.18
C ILE A 416 2.02 -3.29 -32.08
N PHE A 417 2.23 -2.63 -30.92
CA PHE A 417 3.30 -1.64 -30.71
C PHE A 417 4.42 -2.13 -29.79
N GLY A 418 4.34 -3.38 -29.32
CA GLY A 418 5.36 -4.01 -28.50
C GLY A 418 5.59 -3.30 -27.17
N PHE A 419 6.86 -3.27 -26.73
CA PHE A 419 7.28 -2.76 -25.43
C PHE A 419 6.93 -1.27 -25.21
N THR A 420 6.90 -0.47 -26.26
CA THR A 420 6.49 0.94 -26.16
C THR A 420 5.06 1.09 -25.64
N ALA A 421 4.12 0.27 -26.13
CA ALA A 421 2.76 0.26 -25.61
C ALA A 421 2.72 -0.13 -24.12
N ALA A 422 3.50 -1.14 -23.72
CA ALA A 422 3.60 -1.56 -22.31
C ALA A 422 4.07 -0.40 -21.40
N CYS A 423 4.99 0.44 -21.86
CA CYS A 423 5.43 1.63 -21.10
C CYS A 423 4.30 2.64 -20.84
N PHE A 424 3.31 2.76 -21.73
CA PHE A 424 2.19 3.67 -21.60
C PHE A 424 1.00 3.08 -20.83
N ALA A 425 1.04 1.80 -20.46
CA ALA A 425 -0.08 1.15 -19.77
C ALA A 425 -0.43 1.80 -18.43
N SER A 426 0.57 2.11 -17.60
CA SER A 426 0.37 2.81 -16.33
C SER A 426 -0.03 4.28 -16.50
N PRO A 427 0.65 5.10 -17.33
CA PRO A 427 0.24 6.47 -17.61
C PRO A 427 -1.23 6.61 -18.07
N LEU A 428 -1.67 5.75 -18.99
CA LEU A 428 -3.05 5.77 -19.46
C LEU A 428 -4.03 5.30 -18.40
N ALA A 429 -3.67 4.31 -17.59
CA ALA A 429 -4.49 3.89 -16.45
C ALA A 429 -4.70 5.05 -15.46
N TRP A 430 -3.67 5.81 -15.15
CA TRP A 430 -3.78 6.99 -14.29
C TRP A 430 -4.67 8.08 -14.91
N LEU A 431 -4.51 8.35 -16.20
CA LEU A 431 -5.36 9.30 -16.91
C LEU A 431 -6.83 8.93 -16.85
N PHE A 432 -7.17 7.65 -17.10
CA PHE A 432 -8.54 7.15 -17.02
C PHE A 432 -9.11 7.28 -15.61
N ALA A 433 -8.31 6.97 -14.58
CA ALA A 433 -8.71 7.13 -13.19
C ALA A 433 -8.94 8.62 -12.84
N ASP A 434 -8.08 9.53 -13.27
CA ASP A 434 -8.19 10.97 -13.00
C ASP A 434 -9.41 11.58 -13.68
N CYS A 435 -9.75 11.16 -14.90
CA CYS A 435 -10.97 11.59 -15.60
C CYS A 435 -12.23 11.27 -14.79
N PHE A 436 -12.22 10.20 -14.00
CA PHE A 436 -13.32 9.86 -13.10
C PHE A 436 -13.19 10.55 -11.73
N LEU A 437 -12.00 10.54 -11.12
CA LEU A 437 -11.78 10.99 -9.74
C LEU A 437 -11.98 12.50 -9.56
N LEU A 438 -11.54 13.31 -10.53
CA LEU A 438 -11.67 14.77 -10.42
C LEU A 438 -13.14 15.21 -10.37
N PRO A 439 -14.03 14.81 -11.31
CA PRO A 439 -15.46 15.09 -11.19
C PRO A 439 -16.09 14.51 -9.90
N ALA A 440 -15.68 13.29 -9.51
CA ALA A 440 -16.17 12.64 -8.30
C ALA A 440 -15.84 13.45 -7.04
N PHE A 441 -14.64 14.02 -6.95
CA PHE A 441 -14.26 14.88 -5.83
C PHE A 441 -15.18 16.11 -5.68
N PHE A 442 -15.43 16.83 -6.77
CA PHE A 442 -16.31 18.00 -6.73
C PHE A 442 -17.75 17.61 -6.38
N HIS A 443 -18.23 16.46 -6.89
CA HIS A 443 -19.56 15.93 -6.55
C HIS A 443 -19.65 15.61 -5.06
N CYS A 444 -18.70 14.85 -4.51
CA CYS A 444 -18.68 14.47 -3.11
C CYS A 444 -18.57 15.69 -2.18
N ARG A 445 -17.70 16.65 -2.51
CA ARG A 445 -17.56 17.90 -1.76
C ARG A 445 -18.87 18.69 -1.75
N LYS A 446 -19.53 18.85 -2.90
CA LYS A 446 -20.82 19.55 -3.01
C LYS A 446 -21.91 18.87 -2.17
N LYS A 447 -21.92 17.53 -2.14
CA LYS A 447 -22.85 16.74 -1.33
C LYS A 447 -22.66 16.98 0.17
N LEU A 448 -21.40 17.01 0.65
CA LEU A 448 -21.08 17.33 2.05
C LEU A 448 -21.51 18.76 2.43
N MET A 449 -21.22 19.75 1.58
CA MET A 449 -21.60 21.13 1.83
C MET A 449 -23.12 21.32 1.89
N ARG A 450 -23.88 20.60 1.06
CA ARG A 450 -25.35 20.65 1.09
C ARG A 450 -25.93 19.98 2.34
N GLY A 451 -25.35 18.84 2.78
CA GLY A 451 -25.81 18.16 4.00
C GLY A 451 -25.48 18.92 5.28
N ALA A 452 -24.55 19.86 5.25
CA ALA A 452 -24.22 20.72 6.37
C ALA A 452 -25.17 21.95 6.50
N CYS A 453 -25.94 22.25 5.44
CA CYS A 453 -26.91 23.34 5.43
C CYS A 453 -28.35 22.88 5.80
N GLN A 454 -28.56 21.59 5.98
CA GLN A 454 -29.79 20.97 6.52
C GLN A 454 -29.59 20.57 7.97
#